data_7abe443a13f018bd7bd8ef118a3008c8
#
_entry.id   7abe443a13f018bd7bd8ef118a3008c8
#
_cell.length_a   1.000
_cell.length_b   1.000
_cell.length_c   1.000
_cell.angle_alpha   90.00
_cell.angle_beta   90.00
_cell.angle_gamma   90.00
#
_symmetry.space_group_name_H-M   'P 1'
#
loop_
_entity.id
_entity.type
_entity.pdbx_description
1 polymer ?
#
loop_
_entity_poly.entity_id
_entity_poly.type
_entity_poly.pdbx_seq_one_letter_code
_entity_poly.pdbx_strand_id
1 'polypeptide(L)'
;EARPLSLSLPMPLDAAAPALRGQRVRNYFDNLLPDSEQIRMRLQARFRTPGRGVFELLQAIGRDCVGAVQLLPEGQGPEGVFRIDAEPLDEADVEHLLRAAVAPVRAFGEEATDLDDFRISIAGAQEKTALTRHAGRWCRPLGATPTTHIFKLPLGLVGNRQADMRTSVENEWLCARLLAAFGLPVAQCEIEHFGAQKVLVVERFDRLLSASGDYWLRL
;
A
#
# COMPACT_ATOMS: atom_id res chain seq x y z
N GLU A 1 16.07 24.16 5.01
CA GLU A 1 16.62 23.08 5.85
C GLU A 1 15.50 22.07 6.19
N ALA A 2 15.82 20.79 6.06
CA ALA A 2 14.92 19.73 6.48
C ALA A 2 14.69 19.79 7.99
N ARG A 3 13.43 19.82 8.42
CA ARG A 3 13.08 19.75 9.86
C ARG A 3 12.78 18.31 10.24
N PRO A 4 13.39 17.78 11.31
CA PRO A 4 13.01 16.48 11.81
C PRO A 4 11.58 16.55 12.36
N LEU A 5 10.75 15.55 12.02
CA LEU A 5 9.39 15.41 12.49
C LEU A 5 9.24 14.12 13.29
N SER A 6 8.43 14.17 14.34
CA SER A 6 8.08 12.96 15.08
C SER A 6 7.27 12.03 14.21
N LEU A 7 7.63 10.75 14.15
CA LEU A 7 6.89 9.72 13.42
C LEU A 7 5.60 9.32 14.14
N SER A 8 5.59 9.43 15.47
CA SER A 8 4.42 9.11 16.29
C SER A 8 4.55 9.74 17.66
N LEU A 9 3.45 9.83 18.43
CA LEU A 9 3.46 10.31 19.81
C LEU A 9 4.43 9.55 20.72
N PRO A 10 4.54 8.20 20.67
CA PRO A 10 5.49 7.47 21.49
C PRO A 10 6.95 7.60 21.01
N MET A 11 7.19 8.24 19.86
CA MET A 11 8.53 8.50 19.32
C MET A 11 8.72 9.98 18.97
N PRO A 12 8.62 10.89 19.94
CA PRO A 12 8.84 12.29 19.69
C PRO A 12 10.32 12.53 19.30
N LEU A 13 10.54 13.43 18.37
CA LEU A 13 11.87 13.92 18.04
C LEU A 13 12.25 15.02 19.04
N ASP A 14 13.21 14.70 19.88
CA ASP A 14 13.91 15.66 20.72
C ASP A 14 15.38 15.67 20.31
N ALA A 15 15.88 16.80 19.85
CA ALA A 15 17.26 16.95 19.42
C ALA A 15 18.29 16.67 20.55
N ALA A 16 17.85 16.78 21.83
CA ALA A 16 18.67 16.49 23.00
C ALA A 16 18.55 15.03 23.45
N ALA A 17 17.56 14.26 22.94
CA ALA A 17 17.36 12.88 23.34
C ALA A 17 18.30 11.92 22.59
N PRO A 18 18.72 10.82 23.23
CA PRO A 18 19.47 9.77 22.53
C PRO A 18 18.61 9.15 21.41
N ALA A 19 19.27 8.64 20.36
CA ALA A 19 18.60 7.98 19.27
C ALA A 19 17.64 6.90 19.75
N LEU A 20 16.41 6.93 19.25
CA LEU A 20 15.37 5.94 19.59
C LEU A 20 15.80 4.56 19.09
N ARG A 21 15.67 3.54 19.95
CA ARG A 21 16.11 2.17 19.66
C ARG A 21 15.17 1.13 20.26
N GLY A 22 15.32 -0.11 19.82
CA GLY A 22 14.67 -1.26 20.40
C GLY A 22 13.22 -1.46 19.96
N GLN A 23 12.44 -2.13 20.82
CA GLN A 23 11.10 -2.64 20.49
C GLN A 23 10.11 -1.53 20.11
N ARG A 24 10.21 -0.35 20.70
CA ARG A 24 9.34 0.80 20.38
C ARG A 24 9.45 1.19 18.90
N VAL A 25 10.68 1.29 18.40
CA VAL A 25 10.93 1.60 16.98
C VAL A 25 10.43 0.47 16.10
N ARG A 26 10.76 -0.77 16.48
CA ARG A 26 10.31 -1.96 15.73
C ARG A 26 8.79 -2.01 15.62
N ASN A 27 8.06 -1.81 16.71
CA ASN A 27 6.59 -1.85 16.71
C ASN A 27 5.98 -0.80 15.79
N TYR A 28 6.54 0.41 15.76
CA TYR A 28 6.06 1.43 14.84
C TYR A 28 6.17 0.98 13.38
N PHE A 29 7.35 0.51 12.99
CA PHE A 29 7.59 0.09 11.61
C PHE A 29 6.88 -1.22 11.26
N ASP A 30 6.63 -2.10 12.23
CA ASP A 30 5.87 -3.33 12.01
C ASP A 30 4.41 -3.05 11.63
N ASN A 31 3.81 -1.98 12.18
CA ASN A 31 2.47 -1.52 11.80
C ASN A 31 2.33 -1.03 10.35
N LEU A 32 3.44 -0.79 9.67
CA LEU A 32 3.41 -0.45 8.25
C LEU A 32 3.30 -1.68 7.33
N LEU A 33 3.52 -2.87 7.88
CA LEU A 33 3.51 -4.15 7.16
C LEU A 33 2.16 -4.84 7.24
N PRO A 34 1.85 -5.76 6.30
CA PRO A 34 0.69 -6.64 6.42
C PRO A 34 0.72 -7.47 7.70
N ASP A 35 -0.44 -7.65 8.34
CA ASP A 35 -0.59 -8.44 9.57
C ASP A 35 -0.48 -9.94 9.29
N SER A 36 -0.88 -10.39 8.10
CA SER A 36 -0.88 -11.79 7.71
C SER A 36 0.52 -12.34 7.46
N GLU A 37 0.90 -13.35 8.22
CA GLU A 37 2.17 -14.07 8.02
C GLU A 37 2.26 -14.71 6.61
N GLN A 38 1.13 -15.15 6.04
CA GLN A 38 1.09 -15.68 4.69
C GLN A 38 1.41 -14.61 3.64
N ILE A 39 0.91 -13.39 3.84
CA ILE A 39 1.24 -12.25 2.95
C ILE A 39 2.73 -11.93 3.09
N ARG A 40 3.27 -11.88 4.31
CA ARG A 40 4.71 -11.63 4.55
C ARG A 40 5.60 -12.70 3.91
N MET A 41 5.18 -13.97 3.93
CA MET A 41 5.90 -15.04 3.23
C MET A 41 5.91 -14.84 1.70
N ARG A 42 4.78 -14.41 1.12
CA ARG A 42 4.74 -14.10 -0.31
C ARG A 42 5.61 -12.91 -0.67
N LEU A 43 5.59 -11.85 0.15
CA LEU A 43 6.45 -10.69 -0.03
C LEU A 43 7.94 -11.06 0.04
N GLN A 44 8.33 -11.87 1.03
CA GLN A 44 9.71 -12.38 1.13
C GLN A 44 10.13 -13.12 -0.15
N ALA A 45 9.29 -14.03 -0.62
CA ALA A 45 9.61 -14.81 -1.81
C ALA A 45 9.64 -13.95 -3.07
N ARG A 46 8.70 -13.02 -3.23
CA ARG A 46 8.59 -12.13 -4.39
C ARG A 46 9.78 -11.18 -4.48
N PHE A 47 10.13 -10.53 -3.40
CA PHE A 47 11.22 -9.56 -3.35
C PHE A 47 12.58 -10.15 -2.95
N ARG A 48 12.64 -11.48 -2.74
CA ARG A 48 13.85 -12.22 -2.38
C ARG A 48 14.57 -11.59 -1.17
N THR A 49 13.79 -11.13 -0.17
CA THR A 49 14.37 -10.57 1.03
C THR A 49 15.06 -11.66 1.87
N PRO A 50 16.14 -11.34 2.60
CA PRO A 50 16.88 -12.33 3.39
C PRO A 50 16.05 -12.94 4.52
N GLY A 51 14.99 -12.25 4.94
CA GLY A 51 14.08 -12.70 5.98
C GLY A 51 12.72 -11.97 5.92
N ARG A 52 11.89 -12.21 6.94
CA ARG A 52 10.56 -11.61 7.11
C ARG A 52 10.53 -10.59 8.26
N GLY A 53 11.69 -10.20 8.74
CA GLY A 53 11.82 -9.17 9.74
C GLY A 53 11.31 -7.82 9.23
N VAL A 54 10.92 -6.96 10.16
CA VAL A 54 10.30 -5.67 9.85
C VAL A 54 11.13 -4.86 8.85
N PHE A 55 12.40 -4.69 9.14
CA PHE A 55 13.26 -3.84 8.30
C PHE A 55 13.70 -4.53 7.01
N GLU A 56 13.81 -5.86 7.00
CA GLU A 56 14.12 -6.64 5.81
C GLU A 56 13.00 -6.52 4.75
N LEU A 57 11.73 -6.60 5.18
CA LEU A 57 10.60 -6.39 4.29
C LEU A 57 10.47 -4.92 3.88
N LEU A 58 10.54 -3.99 4.83
CA LEU A 58 10.39 -2.56 4.53
C LEU A 58 11.50 -2.02 3.63
N GLN A 59 12.71 -2.54 3.70
CA GLN A 59 13.77 -2.21 2.76
C GLN A 59 13.37 -2.53 1.32
N ALA A 60 12.59 -3.58 1.13
CA ALA A 60 12.13 -4.01 -0.19
C ALA A 60 10.86 -3.26 -0.65
N ILE A 61 9.88 -3.04 0.26
CA ILE A 61 8.55 -2.55 -0.13
C ILE A 61 8.18 -1.18 0.48
N GLY A 62 9.01 -0.61 1.35
CA GLY A 62 8.70 0.62 2.09
C GLY A 62 8.76 1.91 1.29
N ARG A 63 8.92 1.86 -0.02
CA ARG A 63 8.95 3.05 -0.87
C ARG A 63 7.64 3.83 -0.84
N ASP A 64 6.51 3.16 -0.66
CA ASP A 64 5.20 3.78 -0.46
C ASP A 64 4.47 3.15 0.73
N CYS A 65 4.63 3.75 1.89
CA CYS A 65 3.99 3.33 3.14
C CYS A 65 2.68 4.07 3.39
N VAL A 66 1.96 3.64 4.41
CA VAL A 66 0.84 4.37 5.00
C VAL A 66 1.37 5.65 5.65
N GLY A 67 0.61 6.73 5.55
CA GLY A 67 0.98 8.04 6.09
C GLY A 67 2.09 8.73 5.30
N ALA A 68 2.87 9.53 5.98
CA ALA A 68 3.89 10.40 5.38
C ALA A 68 5.26 9.71 5.16
N VAL A 69 5.42 8.48 5.63
CA VAL A 69 6.74 7.81 5.65
C VAL A 69 7.06 7.20 4.30
N GLN A 70 8.28 7.40 3.86
CA GLN A 70 8.90 6.73 2.73
C GLN A 70 10.27 6.19 3.16
N LEU A 71 10.51 4.90 2.93
CA LEU A 71 11.80 4.26 3.23
C LEU A 71 12.53 4.04 1.91
N LEU A 72 13.72 4.61 1.85
CA LEU A 72 14.58 4.52 0.68
C LEU A 72 15.88 3.80 1.06
N PRO A 73 16.56 3.14 0.12
CA PRO A 73 17.89 2.62 0.34
C PRO A 73 18.86 3.70 0.81
N GLU A 74 19.86 3.31 1.58
CA GLU A 74 20.91 4.21 2.04
C GLU A 74 21.60 4.92 0.86
N GLY A 75 21.77 6.22 0.96
CA GLY A 75 22.37 7.06 -0.08
C GLY A 75 21.42 7.48 -1.20
N GLN A 76 20.17 7.02 -1.20
CA GLN A 76 19.14 7.47 -2.15
C GLN A 76 18.26 8.55 -1.52
N GLY A 77 18.06 9.65 -2.26
CA GLY A 77 17.10 10.70 -1.91
C GLY A 77 15.72 10.46 -2.54
N PRO A 78 14.68 11.18 -2.08
CA PRO A 78 13.36 11.12 -2.69
C PRO A 78 13.34 11.98 -3.98
N GLU A 79 13.85 11.46 -5.06
CA GLU A 79 13.84 12.15 -6.35
C GLU A 79 12.43 12.24 -6.93
N GLY A 80 12.11 13.37 -7.56
CA GLY A 80 10.83 13.55 -8.24
C GLY A 80 9.62 13.79 -7.34
N VAL A 81 9.81 14.24 -6.09
CA VAL A 81 8.71 14.49 -5.13
C VAL A 81 7.73 15.59 -5.55
N PHE A 82 8.15 16.49 -6.43
CA PHE A 82 7.34 17.61 -6.91
C PHE A 82 6.79 17.39 -8.33
N ARG A 83 6.66 16.14 -8.76
CA ARG A 83 6.05 15.78 -10.03
C ARG A 83 5.34 14.42 -9.90
N ILE A 84 4.47 14.12 -10.85
CA ILE A 84 3.82 12.82 -10.97
C ILE A 84 4.52 12.05 -12.09
N ASP A 85 5.27 11.03 -11.70
CA ASP A 85 5.88 10.05 -12.60
C ASP A 85 5.04 8.77 -12.51
N ALA A 86 4.26 8.46 -13.54
CA ALA A 86 3.36 7.33 -13.51
C ALA A 86 3.18 6.73 -14.91
N GLU A 87 3.20 5.41 -14.98
CA GLU A 87 2.99 4.63 -16.21
C GLU A 87 1.51 4.25 -16.33
N PRO A 88 0.82 4.67 -17.40
CA PRO A 88 -0.57 4.30 -17.62
C PRO A 88 -0.72 2.79 -17.79
N LEU A 89 -1.76 2.24 -17.17
CA LEU A 89 -2.15 0.84 -17.25
C LEU A 89 -3.46 0.72 -18.03
N ASP A 90 -3.59 -0.32 -18.82
CA ASP A 90 -4.87 -0.73 -19.37
C ASP A 90 -5.62 -1.67 -18.41
N GLU A 91 -6.83 -2.10 -18.79
CA GLU A 91 -7.66 -2.99 -17.97
C GLU A 91 -6.99 -4.36 -17.76
N ALA A 92 -6.30 -4.88 -18.78
CA ALA A 92 -5.62 -6.17 -18.70
C ALA A 92 -4.40 -6.11 -17.77
N ASP A 93 -3.67 -4.99 -17.79
CA ASP A 93 -2.55 -4.73 -16.87
C ASP A 93 -3.01 -4.71 -15.42
N VAL A 94 -4.12 -4.00 -15.14
CA VAL A 94 -4.70 -3.94 -13.80
C VAL A 94 -5.19 -5.33 -13.37
N GLU A 95 -5.90 -6.06 -14.23
CA GLU A 95 -6.33 -7.43 -13.93
C GLU A 95 -5.13 -8.33 -13.61
N HIS A 96 -4.05 -8.22 -14.38
CA HIS A 96 -2.81 -8.98 -14.15
C HIS A 96 -2.21 -8.67 -12.78
N LEU A 97 -2.08 -7.40 -12.41
CA LEU A 97 -1.57 -6.97 -11.10
C LEU A 97 -2.44 -7.50 -9.93
N LEU A 98 -3.76 -7.47 -10.09
CA LEU A 98 -4.70 -7.99 -9.10
C LEU A 98 -4.56 -9.50 -8.91
N ARG A 99 -4.45 -10.25 -10.00
CA ARG A 99 -4.17 -11.70 -9.95
C ARG A 99 -2.84 -12.00 -9.27
N ALA A 100 -1.81 -11.22 -9.61
CA ALA A 100 -0.48 -11.37 -9.03
C ALA A 100 -0.47 -11.12 -7.51
N ALA A 101 -1.33 -10.23 -6.99
CA ALA A 101 -1.43 -9.95 -5.57
C ALA A 101 -1.86 -11.16 -4.73
N VAL A 102 -2.70 -12.05 -5.29
CA VAL A 102 -3.24 -13.23 -4.59
C VAL A 102 -2.59 -14.54 -5.01
N ALA A 103 -1.78 -14.54 -6.06
CA ALA A 103 -1.21 -15.78 -6.60
C ALA A 103 -0.26 -16.46 -5.60
N PRO A 104 -0.30 -17.80 -5.51
CA PRO A 104 0.68 -18.55 -4.74
C PRO A 104 2.10 -18.33 -5.28
N VAL A 105 3.09 -18.30 -4.39
CA VAL A 105 4.52 -18.11 -4.74
C VAL A 105 5.02 -19.04 -5.87
N ARG A 106 4.44 -20.23 -6.00
CA ARG A 106 4.84 -21.21 -7.03
C ARG A 106 4.34 -20.87 -8.44
N ALA A 107 3.44 -19.90 -8.60
CA ALA A 107 2.91 -19.50 -9.90
C ALA A 107 3.80 -18.46 -10.62
N PHE A 108 4.76 -17.88 -9.93
CA PHE A 108 5.70 -16.94 -10.50
C PHE A 108 6.96 -17.69 -10.97
N GLY A 109 6.93 -18.15 -12.22
CA GLY A 109 8.14 -18.48 -12.97
C GLY A 109 8.98 -17.22 -13.25
N GLU A 110 10.04 -17.34 -14.02
CA GLU A 110 11.08 -16.33 -14.27
C GLU A 110 10.59 -14.95 -14.80
N GLU A 111 9.29 -14.77 -15.05
CA GLU A 111 8.69 -13.51 -15.55
C GLU A 111 8.41 -12.44 -14.47
N ALA A 112 8.91 -12.64 -13.23
CA ALA A 112 8.68 -11.73 -12.09
C ALA A 112 9.39 -10.35 -12.21
N THR A 113 10.07 -10.06 -13.32
CA THR A 113 10.92 -8.88 -13.48
C THR A 113 10.18 -7.57 -13.66
N ASP A 114 8.99 -7.56 -14.27
CA ASP A 114 8.21 -6.32 -14.49
C ASP A 114 7.45 -5.84 -13.24
N LEU A 115 7.34 -6.68 -12.22
CA LEU A 115 6.65 -6.35 -10.98
C LEU A 115 7.59 -5.87 -9.85
N ASP A 116 8.91 -5.94 -10.05
CA ASP A 116 9.91 -5.61 -9.03
C ASP A 116 9.90 -4.12 -8.63
N ASP A 117 9.43 -3.23 -9.49
CA ASP A 117 9.33 -1.80 -9.18
C ASP A 117 8.06 -1.41 -8.39
N PHE A 118 7.10 -2.33 -8.24
CA PHE A 118 5.86 -2.04 -7.54
C PHE A 118 5.96 -2.36 -6.05
N ARG A 119 6.55 -1.44 -5.30
CA ARG A 119 6.93 -1.59 -3.89
C ARG A 119 6.02 -0.76 -3.00
N ILE A 120 4.97 -1.40 -2.50
CA ILE A 120 4.02 -0.78 -1.57
C ILE A 120 3.95 -1.55 -0.26
N SER A 121 3.87 -0.81 0.84
CA SER A 121 3.66 -1.34 2.18
C SER A 121 2.33 -0.86 2.72
N ILE A 122 1.31 -1.72 2.70
CA ILE A 122 -0.02 -1.42 3.20
C ILE A 122 -0.39 -2.43 4.28
N ALA A 123 -0.61 -1.93 5.49
CA ALA A 123 -1.00 -2.72 6.66
C ALA A 123 -2.35 -3.45 6.49
N GLY A 124 -2.59 -4.46 7.31
CA GLY A 124 -3.84 -5.23 7.40
C GLY A 124 -3.76 -6.65 6.85
N ALA A 125 -4.82 -7.42 7.09
CA ALA A 125 -4.86 -8.87 6.85
C ALA A 125 -5.46 -9.28 5.50
N GLN A 126 -6.09 -8.36 4.77
CA GLN A 126 -6.73 -8.61 3.47
C GLN A 126 -5.72 -8.43 2.33
N GLU A 127 -5.83 -9.26 1.30
CA GLU A 127 -5.09 -9.09 0.05
C GLU A 127 -5.48 -7.79 -0.63
N LYS A 128 -4.50 -7.01 -0.96
CA LYS A 128 -4.69 -5.70 -1.58
C LYS A 128 -3.45 -5.27 -2.36
N THR A 129 -3.68 -4.39 -3.31
CA THR A 129 -2.64 -3.63 -3.99
C THR A 129 -3.03 -2.15 -4.02
N ALA A 130 -2.23 -1.29 -4.60
CA ALA A 130 -2.60 0.10 -4.74
C ALA A 130 -2.03 0.66 -6.05
N LEU A 131 -2.72 1.62 -6.63
CA LEU A 131 -2.34 2.30 -7.86
C LEU A 131 -2.52 3.82 -7.70
N THR A 132 -2.00 4.55 -8.65
CA THR A 132 -2.18 6.00 -8.75
C THR A 132 -3.21 6.31 -9.82
N ARG A 133 -4.17 7.18 -9.50
CA ARG A 133 -5.06 7.76 -10.51
C ARG A 133 -4.47 9.05 -11.01
N HIS A 134 -4.14 9.10 -12.30
CA HIS A 134 -3.60 10.29 -12.94
C HIS A 134 -4.24 10.51 -14.31
N ALA A 135 -4.67 11.75 -14.59
CA ALA A 135 -5.35 12.13 -15.84
C ALA A 135 -6.52 11.18 -16.21
N GLY A 136 -7.30 10.75 -15.21
CA GLY A 136 -8.47 9.88 -15.39
C GLY A 136 -8.15 8.41 -15.64
N ARG A 137 -6.87 7.99 -15.63
CA ARG A 137 -6.42 6.62 -15.86
C ARG A 137 -5.78 6.03 -14.61
N TRP A 138 -5.84 4.70 -14.51
CA TRP A 138 -5.03 3.94 -13.56
C TRP A 138 -3.59 3.88 -14.04
N CYS A 139 -2.67 4.12 -13.13
CA CYS A 139 -1.24 4.17 -13.43
C CYS A 139 -0.44 3.44 -12.35
N ARG A 140 0.66 2.82 -12.78
CA ARG A 140 1.73 2.36 -11.89
C ARG A 140 2.59 3.57 -11.50
N PRO A 141 2.68 3.93 -10.20
CA PRO A 141 3.53 5.03 -9.78
C PRO A 141 5.01 4.67 -9.91
N LEU A 142 5.82 5.64 -10.32
CA LEU A 142 7.26 5.54 -10.45
C LEU A 142 7.97 6.51 -9.51
N GLY A 143 9.22 6.22 -9.17
CA GLY A 143 10.05 7.10 -8.35
C GLY A 143 9.43 7.43 -6.98
N ALA A 144 9.26 8.72 -6.70
CA ALA A 144 8.68 9.21 -5.45
C ALA A 144 7.15 9.39 -5.51
N THR A 145 6.51 9.18 -6.66
CA THR A 145 5.07 9.29 -6.80
C THR A 145 4.36 8.27 -5.90
N PRO A 146 3.44 8.69 -5.03
CA PRO A 146 2.72 7.75 -4.17
C PRO A 146 1.55 7.08 -4.90
N THR A 147 1.09 5.95 -4.38
CA THR A 147 -0.24 5.43 -4.73
C THR A 147 -1.33 6.31 -4.13
N THR A 148 -2.45 6.43 -4.81
CA THR A 148 -3.60 7.26 -4.40
C THR A 148 -4.84 6.46 -4.06
N HIS A 149 -4.92 5.20 -4.49
CA HIS A 149 -6.06 4.31 -4.24
C HIS A 149 -5.60 2.92 -3.86
N ILE A 150 -6.33 2.30 -2.95
CA ILE A 150 -6.13 0.92 -2.51
C ILE A 150 -7.17 0.04 -3.20
N PHE A 151 -6.74 -1.08 -3.74
CA PHE A 151 -7.56 -2.10 -4.38
C PHE A 151 -7.66 -3.31 -3.46
N LYS A 152 -8.82 -3.55 -2.87
CA LYS A 152 -9.09 -4.67 -1.96
C LYS A 152 -9.82 -5.78 -2.67
N LEU A 153 -9.23 -6.96 -2.67
CA LEU A 153 -9.82 -8.17 -3.25
C LEU A 153 -10.77 -8.85 -2.26
N PRO A 154 -11.76 -9.63 -2.72
CA PRO A 154 -12.60 -10.42 -1.84
C PRO A 154 -11.78 -11.34 -0.94
N LEU A 155 -12.18 -11.45 0.33
CA LEU A 155 -11.47 -12.29 1.32
C LEU A 155 -11.59 -13.81 1.05
N GLY A 156 -12.59 -14.22 0.27
CA GLY A 156 -12.82 -15.63 0.00
C GLY A 156 -13.35 -16.40 1.21
N LEU A 157 -12.83 -17.61 1.43
CA LEU A 157 -13.14 -18.44 2.60
C LEU A 157 -12.10 -18.18 3.69
N VAL A 158 -12.54 -17.76 4.87
CA VAL A 158 -11.64 -17.28 5.94
C VAL A 158 -11.72 -18.14 7.20
N GLY A 159 -10.55 -18.40 7.77
CA GLY A 159 -10.40 -19.10 9.04
C GLY A 159 -10.67 -20.60 8.98
N ASN A 160 -10.47 -21.28 10.11
CA ASN A 160 -10.61 -22.74 10.22
C ASN A 160 -12.04 -23.23 9.95
N ARG A 161 -13.05 -22.37 10.15
CA ARG A 161 -14.47 -22.69 9.90
C ARG A 161 -14.93 -22.35 8.48
N GLN A 162 -14.02 -21.95 7.60
CA GLN A 162 -14.32 -21.61 6.21
C GLN A 162 -15.47 -20.60 6.09
N ALA A 163 -15.45 -19.53 6.91
CA ALA A 163 -16.46 -18.49 6.80
C ALA A 163 -16.44 -17.87 5.39
N ASP A 164 -17.59 -17.83 4.74
CA ASP A 164 -17.72 -17.30 3.38
C ASP A 164 -17.70 -15.76 3.41
N MET A 165 -16.60 -15.20 2.99
CA MET A 165 -16.37 -13.76 2.88
C MET A 165 -16.17 -13.30 1.43
N ARG A 166 -16.69 -14.05 0.45
CA ARG A 166 -16.60 -13.70 -0.98
C ARG A 166 -17.34 -12.41 -1.33
N THR A 167 -18.27 -11.97 -0.47
CA THR A 167 -19.00 -10.70 -0.58
C THR A 167 -18.42 -9.60 0.32
N SER A 168 -17.18 -9.74 0.79
CA SER A 168 -16.54 -8.73 1.66
C SER A 168 -16.41 -7.36 0.98
N VAL A 169 -16.24 -7.32 -0.32
CA VAL A 169 -16.17 -6.08 -1.13
C VAL A 169 -17.50 -5.34 -1.05
N GLU A 170 -18.61 -6.02 -1.31
CA GLU A 170 -19.97 -5.44 -1.23
C GLU A 170 -20.31 -5.02 0.20
N ASN A 171 -19.94 -5.84 1.16
CA ASN A 171 -20.19 -5.54 2.57
C ASN A 171 -19.45 -4.27 3.01
N GLU A 172 -18.17 -4.12 2.68
CA GLU A 172 -17.39 -2.94 3.04
C GLU A 172 -17.92 -1.70 2.32
N TRP A 173 -18.26 -1.80 1.04
CA TRP A 173 -18.87 -0.72 0.27
C TRP A 173 -20.20 -0.29 0.89
N LEU A 174 -21.09 -1.23 1.21
CA LEU A 174 -22.38 -0.93 1.84
C LEU A 174 -22.20 -0.25 3.20
N CYS A 175 -21.28 -0.75 4.04
CA CYS A 175 -20.97 -0.13 5.33
C CYS A 175 -20.49 1.32 5.15
N ALA A 176 -19.61 1.59 4.20
CA ALA A 176 -19.15 2.95 3.90
C ALA A 176 -20.31 3.86 3.46
N ARG A 177 -21.20 3.37 2.59
CA ARG A 177 -22.41 4.12 2.15
C ARG A 177 -23.36 4.40 3.31
N LEU A 178 -23.57 3.44 4.20
CA LEU A 178 -24.40 3.62 5.40
C LEU A 178 -23.80 4.69 6.33
N LEU A 179 -22.51 4.60 6.63
CA LEU A 179 -21.83 5.59 7.48
C LEU A 179 -21.89 6.99 6.87
N ALA A 180 -21.69 7.12 5.56
CA ALA A 180 -21.85 8.39 4.85
C ALA A 180 -23.28 8.94 4.98
N ALA A 181 -24.31 8.09 4.88
CA ALA A 181 -25.70 8.49 5.05
C ALA A 181 -26.03 8.97 6.47
N PHE A 182 -25.27 8.53 7.47
CA PHE A 182 -25.32 9.05 8.85
C PHE A 182 -24.51 10.34 9.05
N GLY A 183 -23.91 10.89 8.00
CA GLY A 183 -23.10 12.10 8.06
C GLY A 183 -21.70 11.91 8.65
N LEU A 184 -21.21 10.68 8.76
CA LEU A 184 -19.87 10.39 9.23
C LEU A 184 -18.86 10.54 8.09
N PRO A 185 -17.65 11.07 8.35
CA PRO A 185 -16.60 11.13 7.34
C PRO A 185 -16.10 9.72 7.02
N VAL A 186 -16.15 9.34 5.75
CA VAL A 186 -15.68 8.04 5.26
C VAL A 186 -14.80 8.24 4.03
N ALA A 187 -13.87 7.32 3.81
CA ALA A 187 -13.09 7.29 2.57
C ALA A 187 -14.02 7.02 1.37
N GLN A 188 -13.78 7.72 0.28
CA GLN A 188 -14.50 7.45 -0.98
C GLN A 188 -14.11 6.05 -1.47
N CYS A 189 -15.12 5.25 -1.79
CA CYS A 189 -14.88 3.91 -2.30
C CYS A 189 -15.97 3.49 -3.30
N GLU A 190 -15.54 2.71 -4.31
CA GLU A 190 -16.42 2.18 -5.35
C GLU A 190 -16.03 0.73 -5.67
N ILE A 191 -17.02 -0.04 -6.13
CA ILE A 191 -16.76 -1.40 -6.63
C ILE A 191 -16.42 -1.30 -8.11
N GLU A 192 -15.24 -1.75 -8.48
CA GLU A 192 -14.79 -1.80 -9.87
C GLU A 192 -14.50 -3.23 -10.31
N HIS A 193 -14.54 -3.45 -11.63
CA HIS A 193 -14.21 -4.73 -12.26
C HIS A 193 -13.11 -4.52 -13.29
N PHE A 194 -12.11 -5.40 -13.25
CA PHE A 194 -11.02 -5.46 -14.21
C PHE A 194 -10.93 -6.89 -14.73
N GLY A 195 -11.47 -7.13 -15.93
CA GLY A 195 -11.69 -8.48 -16.44
C GLY A 195 -12.54 -9.30 -15.47
N ALA A 196 -12.00 -10.40 -14.97
CA ALA A 196 -12.69 -11.28 -14.00
C ALA A 196 -12.52 -10.84 -12.53
N GLN A 197 -11.72 -9.82 -12.26
CA GLN A 197 -11.43 -9.38 -10.89
C GLN A 197 -12.41 -8.29 -10.43
N LYS A 198 -13.15 -8.58 -9.37
CA LYS A 198 -13.97 -7.61 -8.63
C LYS A 198 -13.18 -7.08 -7.46
N VAL A 199 -13.14 -5.77 -7.28
CA VAL A 199 -12.38 -5.12 -6.20
C VAL A 199 -13.17 -3.95 -5.59
N LEU A 200 -12.87 -3.64 -4.33
CA LEU A 200 -13.20 -2.36 -3.74
C LEU A 200 -12.02 -1.43 -3.95
N VAL A 201 -12.23 -0.37 -4.69
CA VAL A 201 -11.27 0.71 -4.87
C VAL A 201 -11.55 1.78 -3.82
N VAL A 202 -10.57 2.08 -2.98
CA VAL A 202 -10.69 3.03 -1.87
C VAL A 202 -9.70 4.16 -2.06
N GLU A 203 -10.18 5.40 -2.10
CA GLU A 203 -9.33 6.58 -2.14
C GLU A 203 -8.55 6.72 -0.82
N ARG A 204 -7.26 6.98 -0.92
CA ARG A 204 -6.38 7.12 0.23
C ARG A 204 -6.56 8.51 0.85
N PHE A 205 -7.02 8.55 2.10
CA PHE A 205 -7.18 9.80 2.86
C PHE A 205 -5.83 10.44 3.27
N ASP A 206 -4.74 9.65 3.24
CA ASP A 206 -3.40 10.09 3.57
C ASP A 206 -2.63 10.62 2.34
N ARG A 207 -3.34 11.00 1.28
CA ARG A 207 -2.81 11.59 0.06
C ARG A 207 -3.58 12.86 -0.28
N LEU A 208 -2.85 13.91 -0.61
CA LEU A 208 -3.42 15.19 -1.01
C LEU A 208 -2.75 15.69 -2.29
N LEU A 209 -3.52 15.93 -3.33
CA LEU A 209 -2.99 16.54 -4.53
C LEU A 209 -2.59 18.00 -4.24
N SER A 210 -1.43 18.43 -4.69
CA SER A 210 -0.97 19.81 -4.54
C SER A 210 -1.95 20.78 -5.21
N ALA A 211 -1.98 22.03 -4.76
CA ALA A 211 -2.85 23.05 -5.35
C ALA A 211 -2.55 23.29 -6.86
N SER A 212 -1.31 23.05 -7.29
CA SER A 212 -0.92 23.11 -8.72
C SER A 212 -1.36 21.90 -9.54
N GLY A 213 -1.67 20.77 -8.89
CA GLY A 213 -1.97 19.50 -9.55
C GLY A 213 -0.75 18.70 -10.00
N ASP A 214 0.47 19.18 -9.71
CA ASP A 214 1.70 18.61 -10.27
C ASP A 214 2.28 17.45 -9.45
N TYR A 215 1.90 17.31 -8.19
CA TYR A 215 2.42 16.27 -7.31
C TYR A 215 1.46 15.94 -6.15
N TRP A 216 1.69 14.82 -5.52
CA TRP A 216 0.95 14.35 -4.35
C TRP A 216 1.73 14.53 -3.06
N LEU A 217 1.08 15.07 -2.06
CA LEU A 217 1.56 15.13 -0.68
C LEU A 217 1.19 13.83 0.05
N ARG A 218 2.11 13.30 0.84
CA ARG A 218 1.86 12.28 1.86
C ARG A 218 1.55 12.97 3.18
N LEU A 219 0.44 12.60 3.82
CA LEU A 219 -0.04 13.22 5.07
C LEU A 219 0.29 12.34 6.28
#